data_fd81249a3ef4e297d2e63bf39f446b7b
#
_entry.id   fd81249a3ef4e297d2e63bf39f446b7b
#
_cell.length_a   1.000
_cell.length_b   1.000
_cell.length_c   1.000
_cell.angle_alpha   90.00
_cell.angle_beta   90.00
_cell.angle_gamma   90.00
#
_symmetry.space_group_name_H-M   'P 1'
#
loop_
_entity.id
_entity.type
_entity.pdbx_description
1 polymer ?
#
loop_
_entity_poly.entity_id
_entity_poly.type
_entity_poly.pdbx_seq_one_letter_code
_entity_poly.pdbx_strand_id
1 'polypeptide(L)'
;TQTAVDDPVERRVSSVGRVQPHLEIRIVDADGRTVPIGQPGEFCTRGYSVMLGYWDDAEKTAEAIDAEGWMHTGDLATMDADGYANIVGRIKDMVIRGGENVYPREIEEFLFRHPKVEDVQIVGVPDEKYGEEICAWIKLRSGEVCDEAEIHAFCQGQIAHYKIPRYVRFVDGFPMTVTGKIQKFEIREAMIRELGLRAAETA
;
A
#
# COMPACT_ATOMS: atom_id res chain seq x y z
N THR A 1 18.15 0.73 -1.15
CA THR A 1 18.14 1.98 -1.94
C THR A 1 18.41 3.18 -1.06
N GLN A 2 18.84 4.28 -1.67
CA GLN A 2 19.12 5.54 -0.99
C GLN A 2 19.10 6.68 -1.98
N THR A 3 18.60 7.86 -1.58
CA THR A 3 18.80 9.12 -2.31
C THR A 3 20.19 9.68 -2.03
N ALA A 4 20.80 10.34 -3.01
CA ALA A 4 22.08 11.02 -2.85
C ALA A 4 21.88 12.43 -2.25
N VAL A 5 22.94 12.98 -1.66
CA VAL A 5 22.88 14.32 -1.03
C VAL A 5 22.66 15.41 -2.07
N ASP A 6 23.13 15.19 -3.29
CA ASP A 6 23.04 16.09 -4.45
C ASP A 6 21.81 15.82 -5.33
N ASP A 7 20.97 14.82 -4.99
CA ASP A 7 19.71 14.61 -5.68
C ASP A 7 18.77 15.83 -5.48
N PRO A 8 17.96 16.21 -6.48
CA PRO A 8 16.94 17.23 -6.35
C PRO A 8 15.98 16.93 -5.19
N VAL A 9 15.52 17.95 -4.49
CA VAL A 9 14.63 17.81 -3.31
C VAL A 9 13.40 16.96 -3.66
N GLU A 10 12.81 17.18 -4.85
CA GLU A 10 11.64 16.40 -5.30
C GLU A 10 11.95 14.90 -5.34
N ARG A 11 13.12 14.49 -5.83
CA ARG A 11 13.54 13.07 -5.85
C ARG A 11 13.75 12.51 -4.44
N ARG A 12 14.30 13.33 -3.56
CA ARG A 12 14.59 12.93 -2.18
C ARG A 12 13.33 12.72 -1.32
N VAL A 13 12.24 13.41 -1.64
CA VAL A 13 10.97 13.32 -0.89
C VAL A 13 9.95 12.40 -1.56
N SER A 14 10.08 12.11 -2.86
CA SER A 14 9.11 11.31 -3.62
C SER A 14 9.58 9.88 -3.91
N SER A 15 10.82 9.52 -3.59
CA SER A 15 11.36 8.19 -3.88
C SER A 15 12.13 7.59 -2.71
N VAL A 16 12.36 6.29 -2.74
CA VAL A 16 13.26 5.59 -1.82
C VAL A 16 14.70 5.54 -2.37
N GLY A 17 14.95 6.29 -3.44
CA GLY A 17 16.27 6.44 -4.06
C GLY A 17 16.64 5.32 -5.02
N ARG A 18 17.93 5.28 -5.37
CA ARG A 18 18.53 4.32 -6.31
C ARG A 18 19.22 3.18 -5.55
N VAL A 19 19.46 2.07 -6.24
CA VAL A 19 20.23 0.95 -5.69
C VAL A 19 21.64 1.42 -5.30
N GLN A 20 22.14 0.93 -4.17
CA GLN A 20 23.51 1.20 -3.73
C GLN A 20 24.53 0.27 -4.40
N PRO A 21 25.81 0.63 -4.44
CA PRO A 21 26.86 -0.23 -4.98
C PRO A 21 26.84 -1.62 -4.34
N HIS A 22 27.06 -2.65 -5.14
CA HIS A 22 27.10 -4.05 -4.72
C HIS A 22 25.79 -4.62 -4.20
N LEU A 23 24.65 -3.92 -4.44
CA LEU A 23 23.29 -4.43 -4.25
C LEU A 23 22.61 -4.59 -5.59
N GLU A 24 21.68 -5.50 -5.64
CA GLU A 24 20.80 -5.68 -6.79
C GLU A 24 19.36 -5.45 -6.36
N ILE A 25 18.56 -4.86 -7.24
CA ILE A 25 17.12 -4.73 -7.08
C ILE A 25 16.43 -5.17 -8.37
N ARG A 26 15.24 -5.73 -8.23
CA ARG A 26 14.32 -6.01 -9.33
C ARG A 26 12.89 -5.76 -8.88
N ILE A 27 12.06 -5.36 -9.82
CA ILE A 27 10.61 -5.26 -9.63
C ILE A 27 10.01 -6.42 -10.42
N VAL A 28 9.26 -7.30 -9.77
CA VAL A 28 8.75 -8.52 -10.39
C VAL A 28 7.23 -8.64 -10.32
N ASP A 29 6.66 -9.33 -11.31
CA ASP A 29 5.25 -9.74 -11.29
C ASP A 29 5.02 -10.98 -10.40
N ALA A 30 3.78 -11.46 -10.36
CA ALA A 30 3.42 -12.65 -9.58
C ALA A 30 4.10 -13.95 -10.07
N ASP A 31 4.59 -13.98 -11.31
CA ASP A 31 5.35 -15.11 -11.86
C ASP A 31 6.86 -14.99 -11.61
N GLY A 32 7.31 -13.95 -10.89
CA GLY A 32 8.72 -13.66 -10.61
C GLY A 32 9.49 -13.04 -11.79
N ARG A 33 8.80 -12.61 -12.86
CA ARG A 33 9.43 -11.98 -14.03
C ARG A 33 9.59 -10.48 -13.79
N THR A 34 10.74 -9.94 -14.17
CA THR A 34 10.96 -8.48 -14.09
C THR A 34 9.96 -7.73 -14.97
N VAL A 35 9.26 -6.77 -14.36
CA VAL A 35 8.29 -5.91 -15.07
C VAL A 35 9.00 -4.79 -15.83
N PRO A 36 8.36 -4.23 -16.88
CA PRO A 36 8.86 -3.02 -17.55
C PRO A 36 8.98 -1.82 -16.61
N ILE A 37 9.90 -0.91 -16.93
CA ILE A 37 10.08 0.35 -16.21
C ILE A 37 8.73 1.11 -16.12
N GLY A 38 8.43 1.64 -14.94
CA GLY A 38 7.20 2.36 -14.64
C GLY A 38 6.01 1.47 -14.25
N GLN A 39 6.10 0.15 -14.46
CA GLN A 39 5.05 -0.76 -14.03
C GLN A 39 5.25 -1.20 -12.57
N PRO A 40 4.17 -1.36 -11.79
CA PRO A 40 4.24 -1.84 -10.42
C PRO A 40 4.48 -3.35 -10.38
N GLY A 41 5.25 -3.77 -9.38
CA GLY A 41 5.52 -5.16 -9.07
C GLY A 41 6.14 -5.28 -7.67
N GLU A 42 6.42 -6.51 -7.23
CA GLU A 42 7.09 -6.73 -5.95
C GLU A 42 8.53 -6.21 -6.00
N PHE A 43 8.91 -5.44 -4.99
CA PHE A 43 10.28 -5.00 -4.79
C PHE A 43 11.12 -6.13 -4.20
N CYS A 44 12.08 -6.64 -4.97
CA CYS A 44 13.02 -7.64 -4.52
C CYS A 44 14.44 -7.07 -4.47
N THR A 45 15.23 -7.48 -3.47
CA THR A 45 16.61 -7.04 -3.29
C THR A 45 17.52 -8.20 -2.99
N ARG A 46 18.79 -8.12 -3.46
CA ARG A 46 19.82 -9.12 -3.20
C ARG A 46 21.15 -8.43 -2.90
N GLY A 47 21.93 -8.99 -2.01
CA GLY A 47 23.28 -8.58 -1.68
C GLY A 47 23.53 -8.46 -0.18
N TYR A 48 24.60 -7.79 0.19
CA TYR A 48 25.14 -7.75 1.57
C TYR A 48 24.22 -7.14 2.62
N SER A 49 23.23 -6.34 2.22
CA SER A 49 22.29 -5.70 3.14
C SER A 49 21.06 -6.55 3.45
N VAL A 50 20.89 -7.69 2.77
CA VAL A 50 19.80 -8.61 3.05
C VAL A 50 20.09 -9.30 4.39
N MET A 51 19.03 -9.39 5.22
CA MET A 51 19.12 -10.09 6.51
C MET A 51 19.54 -11.56 6.34
N LEU A 52 20.13 -12.15 7.36
CA LEU A 52 20.45 -13.59 7.37
C LEU A 52 19.19 -14.46 7.46
N GLY A 53 18.13 -13.96 8.06
CA GLY A 53 16.86 -14.63 8.22
C GLY A 53 16.07 -14.08 9.41
N TYR A 54 14.87 -14.61 9.62
CA TYR A 54 14.09 -14.40 10.83
C TYR A 54 14.65 -15.25 11.98
N TRP A 55 14.69 -14.68 13.18
CA TRP A 55 15.24 -15.37 14.34
C TRP A 55 14.42 -16.61 14.68
N ASP A 56 15.08 -17.76 14.71
CA ASP A 56 14.52 -19.08 15.00
C ASP A 56 13.26 -19.44 14.20
N ASP A 57 13.19 -18.96 12.94
CA ASP A 57 12.06 -19.15 12.03
C ASP A 57 12.56 -19.41 10.61
N ALA A 58 12.96 -20.67 10.37
CA ALA A 58 13.52 -21.11 9.09
C ALA A 58 12.46 -21.11 7.97
N GLU A 59 11.21 -21.41 8.30
CA GLU A 59 10.10 -21.45 7.34
C GLU A 59 9.84 -20.05 6.80
N LYS A 60 9.67 -19.08 7.68
CA LYS A 60 9.46 -17.68 7.31
C LYS A 60 10.69 -17.07 6.61
N THR A 61 11.87 -17.53 6.95
CA THR A 61 13.10 -17.13 6.25
C THR A 61 13.08 -17.62 4.80
N ALA A 62 12.71 -18.90 4.56
CA ALA A 62 12.61 -19.46 3.24
C ALA A 62 11.48 -18.86 2.38
N GLU A 63 10.39 -18.39 3.01
CA GLU A 63 9.35 -17.63 2.33
C GLU A 63 9.84 -16.24 1.88
N ALA A 64 10.69 -15.60 2.70
CA ALA A 64 11.14 -14.23 2.45
C ALA A 64 12.39 -14.15 1.58
N ILE A 65 13.24 -15.18 1.59
CA ILE A 65 14.52 -15.21 0.84
C ILE A 65 14.54 -16.48 0.00
N ASP A 66 14.52 -16.32 -1.32
CA ASP A 66 14.53 -17.44 -2.25
C ASP A 66 15.92 -18.11 -2.33
N ALA A 67 15.96 -19.25 -3.06
CA ALA A 67 17.18 -20.04 -3.22
C ALA A 67 18.31 -19.30 -3.97
N GLU A 68 18.00 -18.25 -4.70
CA GLU A 68 18.96 -17.39 -5.41
C GLU A 68 19.44 -16.22 -4.55
N GLY A 69 18.94 -16.11 -3.31
CA GLY A 69 19.28 -15.05 -2.35
C GLY A 69 18.53 -13.74 -2.57
N TRP A 70 17.43 -13.73 -3.32
CA TRP A 70 16.56 -12.59 -3.44
C TRP A 70 15.62 -12.53 -2.25
N MET A 71 15.61 -11.39 -1.58
CA MET A 71 14.63 -11.08 -0.55
C MET A 71 13.39 -10.47 -1.20
N HIS A 72 12.27 -11.15 -1.03
CA HIS A 72 10.92 -10.69 -1.35
C HIS A 72 10.42 -9.81 -0.22
N THR A 73 10.27 -8.50 -0.49
CA THR A 73 9.96 -7.55 0.60
C THR A 73 8.48 -7.52 0.96
N GLY A 74 7.62 -8.02 0.07
CA GLY A 74 6.16 -7.85 0.15
C GLY A 74 5.69 -6.42 -0.10
N ASP A 75 6.60 -5.50 -0.42
CA ASP A 75 6.28 -4.14 -0.82
C ASP A 75 6.16 -4.06 -2.34
N LEU A 76 5.17 -3.34 -2.83
CA LEU A 76 4.99 -3.03 -4.25
C LEU A 76 5.72 -1.74 -4.59
N ALA A 77 6.46 -1.75 -5.68
CA ALA A 77 7.22 -0.59 -6.14
C ALA A 77 7.13 -0.42 -7.65
N THR A 78 7.43 0.78 -8.09
CA THR A 78 7.76 1.10 -9.48
C THR A 78 9.21 1.60 -9.55
N MET A 79 9.84 1.47 -10.71
CA MET A 79 11.17 2.05 -10.97
C MET A 79 11.08 2.94 -12.19
N ASP A 80 11.65 4.13 -12.12
CA ASP A 80 11.73 5.02 -13.28
C ASP A 80 12.98 4.74 -14.13
N ALA A 81 13.08 5.45 -15.28
CA ALA A 81 14.19 5.29 -16.22
C ALA A 81 15.55 5.71 -15.65
N ASP A 82 15.57 6.56 -14.61
CA ASP A 82 16.76 7.01 -13.91
C ASP A 82 17.16 6.06 -12.76
N GLY A 83 16.39 4.97 -12.55
CA GLY A 83 16.64 3.95 -11.54
C GLY A 83 16.16 4.31 -10.12
N TYR A 84 15.32 5.34 -9.97
CA TYR A 84 14.68 5.64 -8.68
C TYR A 84 13.49 4.73 -8.47
N ALA A 85 13.44 4.11 -7.29
CA ALA A 85 12.33 3.27 -6.89
C ALA A 85 11.34 4.06 -6.03
N ASN A 86 10.04 3.82 -6.27
CA ASN A 86 8.94 4.39 -5.49
C ASN A 86 8.09 3.26 -4.93
N ILE A 87 7.89 3.24 -3.61
CA ILE A 87 6.99 2.27 -2.97
C ILE A 87 5.56 2.76 -3.16
N VAL A 88 4.73 1.94 -3.79
CA VAL A 88 3.32 2.24 -4.09
C VAL A 88 2.34 1.54 -3.16
N GLY A 89 2.80 0.59 -2.35
CA GLY A 89 1.98 -0.11 -1.37
C GLY A 89 2.59 -1.40 -0.87
N ARG A 90 1.73 -2.26 -0.34
CA ARG A 90 2.10 -3.64 0.04
C ARG A 90 1.22 -4.63 -0.69
N ILE A 91 1.76 -5.78 -1.04
CA ILE A 91 1.03 -6.86 -1.73
C ILE A 91 -0.22 -7.24 -0.90
N LYS A 92 -0.05 -7.47 0.39
CA LYS A 92 -1.13 -7.90 1.30
C LYS A 92 -2.18 -6.83 1.59
N ASP A 93 -1.88 -5.57 1.31
CA ASP A 93 -2.80 -4.45 1.53
C ASP A 93 -3.52 -4.03 0.22
N MET A 94 -3.08 -4.58 -0.93
CA MET A 94 -3.70 -4.33 -2.23
C MET A 94 -5.14 -4.84 -2.23
N VAL A 95 -6.04 -4.02 -2.73
CA VAL A 95 -7.46 -4.36 -2.86
C VAL A 95 -7.73 -4.83 -4.29
N ILE A 96 -8.34 -6.01 -4.44
CA ILE A 96 -8.71 -6.55 -5.77
C ILE A 96 -10.20 -6.31 -5.96
N ARG A 97 -10.53 -5.21 -6.65
CA ARG A 97 -11.91 -4.80 -6.89
C ARG A 97 -12.33 -5.08 -8.33
N GLY A 98 -13.16 -6.09 -8.52
CA GLY A 98 -13.67 -6.44 -9.86
C GLY A 98 -12.57 -6.81 -10.88
N GLY A 99 -11.46 -7.39 -10.39
CA GLY A 99 -10.30 -7.73 -11.21
C GLY A 99 -9.26 -6.62 -11.37
N GLU A 100 -9.56 -5.42 -10.86
CA GLU A 100 -8.63 -4.30 -10.87
C GLU A 100 -7.81 -4.24 -9.57
N ASN A 101 -6.49 -4.09 -9.71
CA ASN A 101 -5.59 -3.90 -8.58
C ASN A 101 -5.65 -2.44 -8.12
N VAL A 102 -6.14 -2.22 -6.91
CA VAL A 102 -6.21 -0.91 -6.28
C VAL A 102 -5.18 -0.82 -5.17
N TYR A 103 -4.33 0.19 -5.25
CA TYR A 103 -3.28 0.44 -4.27
C TYR A 103 -3.78 1.44 -3.23
N PRO A 104 -3.99 1.05 -1.96
CA PRO A 104 -4.51 1.92 -0.91
C PRO A 104 -3.78 3.24 -0.79
N ARG A 105 -2.46 3.23 -0.87
CA ARG A 105 -1.62 4.41 -0.73
C ARG A 105 -1.94 5.51 -1.75
N GLU A 106 -2.28 5.15 -2.98
CA GLU A 106 -2.65 6.12 -4.02
C GLU A 106 -3.89 6.92 -3.60
N ILE A 107 -4.89 6.22 -3.01
CA ILE A 107 -6.12 6.85 -2.55
C ILE A 107 -5.87 7.65 -1.26
N GLU A 108 -5.04 7.13 -0.35
CA GLU A 108 -4.63 7.81 0.87
C GLU A 108 -3.93 9.13 0.55
N GLU A 109 -2.94 9.13 -0.34
CA GLU A 109 -2.22 10.32 -0.80
C GLU A 109 -3.14 11.33 -1.51
N PHE A 110 -4.13 10.84 -2.23
CA PHE A 110 -5.14 11.70 -2.86
C PHE A 110 -6.05 12.34 -1.80
N LEU A 111 -6.65 11.57 -0.91
CA LEU A 111 -7.56 12.06 0.13
C LEU A 111 -6.85 12.94 1.16
N PHE A 112 -5.56 12.72 1.41
CA PHE A 112 -4.75 13.57 2.28
C PHE A 112 -4.64 15.03 1.79
N ARG A 113 -4.91 15.30 0.50
CA ARG A 113 -4.99 16.66 -0.06
C ARG A 113 -6.28 17.38 0.29
N HIS A 114 -7.28 16.67 0.80
CA HIS A 114 -8.53 17.29 1.22
C HIS A 114 -8.28 18.19 2.44
N PRO A 115 -8.73 19.48 2.44
CA PRO A 115 -8.34 20.45 3.46
C PRO A 115 -8.73 20.05 4.89
N LYS A 116 -9.82 19.29 5.05
CA LYS A 116 -10.34 18.87 6.34
C LYS A 116 -9.74 17.53 6.84
N VAL A 117 -9.03 16.78 5.98
CA VAL A 117 -8.46 15.47 6.35
C VAL A 117 -7.12 15.67 7.05
N GLU A 118 -6.99 15.09 8.24
CA GLU A 118 -5.72 15.02 8.98
C GLU A 118 -4.94 13.75 8.58
N ASP A 119 -5.66 12.61 8.54
CA ASP A 119 -5.06 11.33 8.15
C ASP A 119 -6.15 10.40 7.61
N VAL A 120 -5.77 9.42 6.79
CA VAL A 120 -6.69 8.48 6.16
C VAL A 120 -6.05 7.11 5.99
N GLN A 121 -6.85 6.06 6.21
CA GLN A 121 -6.43 4.69 5.97
C GLN A 121 -7.44 3.99 5.07
N ILE A 122 -6.93 3.36 4.02
CA ILE A 122 -7.72 2.61 3.05
C ILE A 122 -7.49 1.12 3.24
N VAL A 123 -8.59 0.37 3.29
CA VAL A 123 -8.60 -1.09 3.35
C VAL A 123 -9.63 -1.66 2.38
N GLY A 124 -9.38 -2.88 1.89
CA GLY A 124 -10.39 -3.68 1.20
C GLY A 124 -11.31 -4.36 2.20
N VAL A 125 -12.60 -4.38 1.92
CA VAL A 125 -13.58 -5.18 2.65
C VAL A 125 -14.32 -6.10 1.69
N PRO A 126 -14.80 -7.29 2.11
CA PRO A 126 -15.49 -8.22 1.23
C PRO A 126 -16.70 -7.61 0.54
N ASP A 127 -16.89 -7.93 -0.74
CA ASP A 127 -18.07 -7.58 -1.53
C ASP A 127 -18.47 -8.74 -2.44
N GLU A 128 -19.77 -9.07 -2.47
CA GLU A 128 -20.28 -10.21 -3.24
C GLU A 128 -20.11 -10.05 -4.76
N LYS A 129 -20.16 -8.81 -5.26
CA LYS A 129 -20.11 -8.52 -6.70
C LYS A 129 -18.68 -8.35 -7.20
N TYR A 130 -17.87 -7.64 -6.45
CA TYR A 130 -16.54 -7.21 -6.89
C TYR A 130 -15.40 -7.95 -6.20
N GLY A 131 -15.70 -8.92 -5.31
CA GLY A 131 -14.72 -9.58 -4.45
C GLY A 131 -14.35 -8.72 -3.26
N GLU A 132 -13.87 -7.51 -3.51
CA GLU A 132 -13.61 -6.50 -2.50
C GLU A 132 -14.17 -5.13 -2.89
N GLU A 133 -14.48 -4.33 -1.87
CA GLU A 133 -14.81 -2.92 -1.96
C GLU A 133 -13.88 -2.07 -1.11
N ILE A 134 -13.73 -0.80 -1.51
CA ILE A 134 -12.83 0.14 -0.83
C ILE A 134 -13.54 0.76 0.36
N CYS A 135 -12.89 0.70 1.50
CA CYS A 135 -13.31 1.36 2.74
C CYS A 135 -12.25 2.37 3.18
N ALA A 136 -12.67 3.61 3.46
CA ALA A 136 -11.86 4.69 3.97
C ALA A 136 -12.19 4.96 5.44
N TRP A 137 -11.20 4.86 6.33
CA TRP A 137 -11.26 5.45 7.67
C TRP A 137 -10.54 6.78 7.63
N ILE A 138 -11.24 7.85 8.02
CA ILE A 138 -10.77 9.23 7.89
C ILE A 138 -10.74 9.89 9.26
N LYS A 139 -9.60 10.42 9.63
CA LYS A 139 -9.44 11.32 10.76
C LYS A 139 -9.48 12.74 10.26
N LEU A 140 -10.41 13.54 10.78
CA LEU A 140 -10.53 14.96 10.45
C LEU A 140 -9.60 15.82 11.31
N ARG A 141 -9.21 16.94 10.77
CA ARG A 141 -8.51 17.99 11.54
C ARG A 141 -9.40 18.50 12.67
N SER A 142 -8.77 18.94 13.75
CA SER A 142 -9.49 19.47 14.91
C SER A 142 -10.44 20.62 14.52
N GLY A 143 -11.73 20.48 14.91
CA GLY A 143 -12.77 21.46 14.64
C GLY A 143 -13.42 21.35 13.27
N GLU A 144 -12.95 20.49 12.39
CA GLU A 144 -13.56 20.28 11.07
C GLU A 144 -14.74 19.30 11.15
N VAL A 145 -15.70 19.49 10.25
CA VAL A 145 -16.85 18.61 10.03
C VAL A 145 -16.92 18.26 8.55
N CYS A 146 -17.07 16.99 8.26
CA CYS A 146 -17.16 16.45 6.90
C CYS A 146 -18.12 15.28 6.90
N ASP A 147 -18.80 15.06 5.78
CA ASP A 147 -19.64 13.89 5.57
C ASP A 147 -19.15 13.03 4.39
N GLU A 148 -19.75 11.87 4.22
CA GLU A 148 -19.43 10.95 3.14
C GLU A 148 -19.65 11.57 1.75
N ALA A 149 -20.71 12.38 1.59
CA ALA A 149 -21.04 13.02 0.33
C ALA A 149 -19.95 14.01 -0.10
N GLU A 150 -19.36 14.76 0.85
CA GLU A 150 -18.24 15.66 0.59
C GLU A 150 -16.99 14.91 0.14
N ILE A 151 -16.67 13.77 0.77
CA ILE A 151 -15.55 12.92 0.34
C ILE A 151 -15.78 12.34 -1.06
N HIS A 152 -16.98 11.86 -1.34
CA HIS A 152 -17.32 11.35 -2.68
C HIS A 152 -17.25 12.45 -3.75
N ALA A 153 -17.77 13.64 -3.46
CA ALA A 153 -17.68 14.79 -4.36
C ALA A 153 -16.24 15.20 -4.65
N PHE A 154 -15.36 15.15 -3.63
CA PHE A 154 -13.93 15.43 -3.79
C PHE A 154 -13.23 14.40 -4.70
N CYS A 155 -13.63 13.13 -4.64
CA CYS A 155 -13.09 12.07 -5.48
C CYS A 155 -13.61 12.12 -6.92
N GLN A 156 -14.85 12.59 -7.12
CA GLN A 156 -15.54 12.46 -8.40
C GLN A 156 -14.82 13.23 -9.52
N GLY A 157 -14.48 12.52 -10.60
CA GLY A 157 -13.75 13.09 -11.74
C GLY A 157 -12.27 13.38 -11.50
N GLN A 158 -11.76 13.14 -10.29
CA GLN A 158 -10.35 13.35 -9.93
C GLN A 158 -9.56 12.04 -9.89
N ILE A 159 -10.22 10.95 -9.49
CA ILE A 159 -9.65 9.60 -9.51
C ILE A 159 -10.58 8.65 -10.29
N ALA A 160 -10.07 7.50 -10.69
CA ALA A 160 -10.86 6.50 -11.39
C ALA A 160 -12.04 6.04 -10.52
N HIS A 161 -13.22 5.86 -11.11
CA HIS A 161 -14.46 5.53 -10.39
C HIS A 161 -14.31 4.30 -9.49
N TYR A 162 -13.58 3.28 -9.94
CA TYR A 162 -13.35 2.06 -9.16
C TYR A 162 -12.42 2.26 -7.95
N LYS A 163 -11.74 3.42 -7.84
CA LYS A 163 -10.90 3.82 -6.70
C LYS A 163 -11.63 4.66 -5.66
N ILE A 164 -12.85 5.10 -5.95
CA ILE A 164 -13.64 5.89 -5.01
C ILE A 164 -14.09 4.97 -3.86
N PRO A 165 -13.80 5.32 -2.58
CA PRO A 165 -14.24 4.52 -1.45
C PRO A 165 -15.76 4.38 -1.44
N ARG A 166 -16.27 3.16 -1.34
CA ARG A 166 -17.70 2.90 -1.16
C ARG A 166 -18.14 3.17 0.27
N TYR A 167 -17.29 2.84 1.22
CA TYR A 167 -17.55 3.01 2.63
C TYR A 167 -16.62 4.07 3.19
N VAL A 168 -17.18 5.06 3.88
CA VAL A 168 -16.43 6.12 4.55
C VAL A 168 -16.80 6.11 6.03
N ARG A 169 -15.79 6.08 6.89
CA ARG A 169 -15.96 6.19 8.33
C ARG A 169 -15.06 7.27 8.90
N PHE A 170 -15.65 8.18 9.67
CA PHE A 170 -14.88 9.17 10.42
C PHE A 170 -14.52 8.62 11.79
N VAL A 171 -13.27 8.80 12.19
CA VAL A 171 -12.68 8.25 13.42
C VAL A 171 -11.80 9.28 14.12
N ASP A 172 -11.65 9.15 15.44
CA ASP A 172 -10.73 10.00 16.21
C ASP A 172 -9.28 9.50 16.17
N GLY A 173 -9.06 8.25 15.74
CA GLY A 173 -7.74 7.63 15.63
C GLY A 173 -7.81 6.24 15.02
N PHE A 174 -6.64 5.64 14.79
CA PHE A 174 -6.48 4.32 14.18
C PHE A 174 -5.93 3.32 15.21
N PRO A 175 -6.27 2.03 15.07
CA PRO A 175 -5.61 0.98 15.84
C PRO A 175 -4.12 0.93 15.47
N MET A 176 -3.26 0.95 16.48
CA MET A 176 -1.81 0.98 16.31
C MET A 176 -1.13 -0.08 17.16
N THR A 177 0.00 -0.58 16.67
CA THR A 177 0.94 -1.35 17.49
C THR A 177 1.58 -0.44 18.56
N VAL A 178 2.21 -1.05 19.56
CA VAL A 178 3.00 -0.31 20.58
C VAL A 178 4.14 0.52 19.96
N THR A 179 4.57 0.21 18.76
CA THR A 179 5.59 0.95 18.00
C THR A 179 5.02 2.04 17.09
N GLY A 180 3.70 2.30 17.16
CA GLY A 180 3.02 3.35 16.38
C GLY A 180 2.70 2.99 14.92
N LYS A 181 2.79 1.71 14.54
CA LYS A 181 2.38 1.28 13.19
C LYS A 181 0.87 1.02 13.16
N ILE A 182 0.18 1.57 12.17
CA ILE A 182 -1.26 1.36 11.96
C ILE A 182 -1.51 -0.11 11.58
N GLN A 183 -2.52 -0.69 12.23
CA GLN A 183 -2.93 -2.08 12.04
C GLN A 183 -4.13 -2.16 11.09
N LYS A 184 -3.88 -2.10 9.78
CA LYS A 184 -4.93 -2.12 8.74
C LYS A 184 -5.84 -3.34 8.84
N PHE A 185 -5.33 -4.48 9.31
CA PHE A 185 -6.13 -5.67 9.50
C PHE A 185 -7.23 -5.48 10.57
N GLU A 186 -6.95 -4.74 11.65
CA GLU A 186 -7.96 -4.42 12.67
C GLU A 186 -9.04 -3.47 12.12
N ILE A 187 -8.64 -2.51 11.27
CA ILE A 187 -9.58 -1.63 10.56
C ILE A 187 -10.51 -2.47 9.68
N ARG A 188 -9.94 -3.38 8.88
CA ARG A 188 -10.70 -4.28 8.01
C ARG A 188 -11.68 -5.13 8.81
N GLU A 189 -11.23 -5.80 9.85
CA GLU A 189 -12.08 -6.63 10.72
C GLU A 189 -13.19 -5.84 11.41
N ALA A 190 -12.90 -4.62 11.88
CA ALA A 190 -13.91 -3.75 12.48
C ALA A 190 -15.02 -3.41 11.48
N MET A 191 -14.67 -3.07 10.24
CA MET A 191 -15.65 -2.76 9.20
C MET A 191 -16.46 -3.98 8.76
N ILE A 192 -15.82 -5.15 8.63
CA ILE A 192 -16.53 -6.40 8.32
C ILE A 192 -17.61 -6.69 9.38
N ARG A 193 -17.26 -6.55 10.66
CA ARG A 193 -18.21 -6.76 11.77
C ARG A 193 -19.34 -5.72 11.77
N GLU A 194 -18.99 -4.45 11.59
CA GLU A 194 -19.94 -3.33 11.62
C GLU A 194 -20.96 -3.39 10.49
N LEU A 195 -20.50 -3.70 9.29
CA LEU A 195 -21.33 -3.77 8.09
C LEU A 195 -21.97 -5.15 7.89
N GLY A 196 -21.64 -6.14 8.72
CA GLY A 196 -22.14 -7.50 8.60
C GLY A 196 -21.72 -8.19 7.31
N LEU A 197 -20.56 -7.82 6.75
CA LEU A 197 -20.08 -8.36 5.48
C LEU A 197 -19.59 -9.80 5.64
N ARG A 198 -19.76 -10.59 4.59
CA ARG A 198 -19.21 -11.94 4.50
C ARG A 198 -18.23 -12.00 3.35
N ALA A 199 -17.12 -12.72 3.54
CA ALA A 199 -16.26 -13.05 2.41
C ALA A 199 -17.08 -13.84 1.37
N ALA A 200 -16.91 -13.51 0.09
CA ALA A 200 -17.47 -14.36 -0.95
C ALA A 200 -16.90 -15.77 -0.77
N GLU A 201 -17.77 -16.78 -0.68
CA GLU A 201 -17.32 -18.17 -0.75
C GLU A 201 -16.72 -18.35 -2.15
N THR A 202 -15.40 -18.45 -2.23
CA THR A 202 -14.72 -18.84 -3.46
C THR A 202 -15.14 -20.26 -3.81
N ALA A 203 -15.93 -20.39 -4.87
CA ALA A 203 -16.30 -21.68 -5.46
C ALA A 203 -15.08 -22.38 -6.05
#